data_398e6ea82b3781107f09126f55e5f036
#
_entry.id   398e6ea82b3781107f09126f55e5f036
#
_cell.length_a   1.000
_cell.length_b   1.000
_cell.length_c   1.000
_cell.angle_alpha   90.00
_cell.angle_beta   90.00
_cell.angle_gamma   90.00
#
_symmetry.space_group_name_H-M   'P 1'
#
loop_
_entity.id
_entity.type
_entity.pdbx_description
1 polymer ?
#
loop_
_entity_poly.entity_id
_entity_poly.type
_entity_poly.pdbx_seq_one_letter_code
_entity_poly.pdbx_strand_id
1 'polypeptide(L)'
;MVPDRHMDAFDMFPHIYLRRVVYEYAGFNNVATYSIPPAIRRAQLPPKRNFFGGLVEPPQLPPWRERVDYVVKGIMKGALTALADIHDNGIAHRSIGRSSFVLTSPTQDKREPSTVYFTRSSGLVVKLADFGFSGLLEESAFDDEFIARARAFGFSFRKGDTSLAVTNFAMAEDLHALGFVFLGLLLSVLAELPSADSPMPATDEDTLQRLLGEIFDKDISQFREYVEAEEVWSNLVELLDENDGAGWNLLETLFKAREKAAENKNNLMIITARGLLSNPIFRD
;
A
#
# COMPACT_ATOMS: atom_id res chain seq x y z
N MET A 1 -29.73 -25.41 -58.99
CA MET A 1 -30.25 -24.41 -58.06
C MET A 1 -29.72 -24.75 -56.67
N VAL A 2 -28.58 -24.15 -56.31
CA VAL A 2 -27.90 -24.36 -55.00
C VAL A 2 -28.20 -23.10 -54.20
N PRO A 3 -28.73 -23.20 -53.00
CA PRO A 3 -28.97 -22.02 -52.17
C PRO A 3 -27.66 -21.54 -51.55
N ASP A 4 -27.34 -20.26 -51.83
CA ASP A 4 -26.30 -19.50 -51.15
C ASP A 4 -26.55 -19.51 -49.61
N ARG A 5 -25.66 -20.13 -48.89
CA ARG A 5 -25.55 -19.89 -47.44
C ARG A 5 -24.76 -18.61 -47.26
N HIS A 6 -25.44 -17.52 -46.96
CA HIS A 6 -24.82 -16.38 -46.31
C HIS A 6 -24.25 -16.89 -44.98
N MET A 7 -22.95 -17.06 -44.89
CA MET A 7 -22.25 -17.18 -43.64
C MET A 7 -22.28 -15.80 -42.98
N ASP A 8 -23.05 -15.69 -41.90
CA ASP A 8 -23.03 -14.50 -41.07
C ASP A 8 -21.63 -14.29 -40.48
N ALA A 9 -21.12 -13.06 -40.62
CA ALA A 9 -19.80 -12.64 -40.12
C ALA A 9 -19.63 -12.80 -38.58
N PHE A 10 -20.66 -13.26 -37.88
CA PHE A 10 -20.65 -13.52 -36.45
C PHE A 10 -20.13 -14.92 -36.05
N ASP A 11 -20.00 -15.86 -36.99
CA ASP A 11 -19.54 -17.22 -36.68
C ASP A 11 -18.02 -17.40 -36.65
N MET A 12 -17.23 -16.35 -36.90
CA MET A 12 -15.76 -16.42 -37.03
C MET A 12 -14.99 -16.07 -35.75
N PHE A 13 -15.66 -15.69 -34.69
CA PHE A 13 -14.98 -15.48 -33.42
C PHE A 13 -15.38 -16.55 -32.42
N PRO A 14 -14.44 -17.35 -31.88
CA PRO A 14 -14.74 -18.23 -30.77
C PRO A 14 -15.32 -17.34 -29.68
N HIS A 15 -16.46 -17.74 -29.10
CA HIS A 15 -17.11 -17.04 -28.02
C HIS A 15 -16.13 -16.85 -26.87
N ILE A 16 -15.45 -15.72 -26.85
CA ILE A 16 -14.69 -15.27 -25.69
C ILE A 16 -15.75 -14.93 -24.65
N TYR A 17 -16.05 -15.90 -23.79
CA TYR A 17 -16.84 -15.63 -22.58
C TYR A 17 -16.02 -14.69 -21.71
N LEU A 18 -16.16 -13.40 -21.92
CA LEU A 18 -15.69 -12.39 -20.97
C LEU A 18 -16.46 -12.61 -19.67
N ARG A 19 -15.86 -13.36 -18.74
CA ARG A 19 -16.37 -13.45 -17.39
C ARG A 19 -16.29 -12.06 -16.78
N ARG A 20 -17.41 -11.37 -16.68
CA ARG A 20 -17.49 -10.10 -15.98
C ARG A 20 -17.69 -10.41 -14.51
N VAL A 21 -16.76 -9.97 -13.68
CA VAL A 21 -16.91 -9.98 -12.23
C VAL A 21 -17.41 -8.58 -11.85
N VAL A 22 -18.52 -8.53 -11.16
CA VAL A 22 -19.10 -7.27 -10.66
C VAL A 22 -18.73 -7.17 -9.20
N TYR A 23 -17.99 -6.11 -8.85
CA TYR A 23 -17.61 -5.80 -7.48
C TYR A 23 -18.48 -4.66 -6.93
N GLU A 24 -18.64 -4.63 -5.60
CA GLU A 24 -19.18 -3.43 -4.96
C GLU A 24 -18.22 -2.26 -5.23
N TYR A 25 -18.77 -1.14 -5.67
CA TYR A 25 -17.99 0.07 -5.85
C TYR A 25 -17.59 0.64 -4.48
N ALA A 26 -16.31 0.59 -4.16
CA ALA A 26 -15.79 0.97 -2.84
C ALA A 26 -15.41 2.45 -2.71
N GLY A 27 -15.41 3.23 -3.79
CA GLY A 27 -15.06 4.65 -3.79
C GLY A 27 -13.99 5.01 -4.83
N PHE A 28 -13.70 6.31 -4.97
CA PHE A 28 -12.78 6.84 -6.00
C PHE A 28 -11.33 6.94 -5.53
N ASN A 29 -11.07 6.88 -4.23
CA ASN A 29 -9.75 7.12 -3.67
C ASN A 29 -9.08 5.81 -3.29
N ASN A 30 -7.80 5.75 -3.52
CA ASN A 30 -6.91 4.72 -3.02
C ASN A 30 -5.67 5.36 -2.38
N VAL A 31 -4.78 4.56 -1.81
CA VAL A 31 -3.57 5.08 -1.18
C VAL A 31 -2.68 5.81 -2.19
N ALA A 32 -2.63 5.42 -3.46
CA ALA A 32 -1.86 6.13 -4.48
C ALA A 32 -2.38 7.55 -4.72
N THR A 33 -3.71 7.70 -4.84
CA THR A 33 -4.33 9.03 -5.01
C THR A 33 -4.26 9.88 -3.74
N TYR A 34 -4.14 9.24 -2.58
CA TYR A 34 -3.99 9.91 -1.30
C TYR A 34 -2.54 10.32 -1.01
N SER A 35 -1.55 9.58 -1.48
CA SER A 35 -0.11 9.81 -1.23
C SER A 35 0.42 11.00 -2.02
N ILE A 36 -0.11 12.19 -1.73
CA ILE A 36 0.28 13.46 -2.35
C ILE A 36 0.60 14.46 -1.24
N PRO A 37 1.71 15.21 -1.32
CA PRO A 37 2.06 16.24 -0.36
C PRO A 37 0.92 17.25 -0.16
N PRO A 38 0.67 17.68 1.08
CA PRO A 38 -0.44 18.56 1.42
C PRO A 38 -0.43 19.89 0.62
N ALA A 39 0.74 20.50 0.42
CA ALA A 39 0.85 21.75 -0.33
C ALA A 39 0.43 21.57 -1.80
N ILE A 40 0.86 20.49 -2.45
CA ILE A 40 0.49 20.15 -3.83
C ILE A 40 -1.02 19.92 -3.92
N ARG A 41 -1.57 19.18 -2.98
CA ARG A 41 -3.01 18.92 -2.98
C ARG A 41 -3.83 20.20 -2.76
N ARG A 42 -3.40 21.08 -1.86
CA ARG A 42 -4.07 22.37 -1.66
C ARG A 42 -4.11 23.17 -2.96
N ALA A 43 -3.02 23.17 -3.73
CA ALA A 43 -2.95 23.85 -5.01
C ALA A 43 -3.88 23.25 -6.08
N GLN A 44 -4.20 21.94 -5.99
CA GLN A 44 -5.11 21.25 -6.90
C GLN A 44 -6.60 21.51 -6.59
N LEU A 45 -6.93 22.05 -5.41
CA LEU A 45 -8.32 22.33 -5.06
C LEU A 45 -8.90 23.43 -5.97
N PRO A 46 -10.10 23.23 -6.53
CA PRO A 46 -10.72 24.25 -7.35
C PRO A 46 -10.99 25.51 -6.50
N PRO A 47 -10.76 26.70 -7.03
CA PRO A 47 -11.02 27.95 -6.32
C PRO A 47 -12.53 28.05 -6.02
N LYS A 48 -12.87 28.13 -4.74
CA LYS A 48 -14.25 28.39 -4.32
C LYS A 48 -14.54 29.88 -4.42
N ARG A 49 -15.73 30.22 -4.88
CA ARG A 49 -16.24 31.60 -4.85
C ARG A 49 -17.27 31.73 -3.75
N ASN A 50 -17.23 32.83 -3.01
CA ASN A 50 -18.28 33.17 -2.07
C ASN A 50 -19.54 33.63 -2.81
N PHE A 51 -20.64 33.80 -2.06
CA PHE A 51 -21.92 34.26 -2.63
C PHE A 51 -21.83 35.59 -3.39
N PHE A 52 -20.83 36.42 -3.09
CA PHE A 52 -20.58 37.69 -3.75
C PHE A 52 -19.57 37.60 -4.91
N GLY A 53 -19.22 36.38 -5.33
CA GLY A 53 -18.29 36.17 -6.46
C GLY A 53 -16.80 36.34 -6.14
N GLY A 54 -16.44 36.68 -4.90
CA GLY A 54 -15.05 36.78 -4.44
C GLY A 54 -14.40 35.41 -4.32
N LEU A 55 -13.11 35.34 -4.61
CA LEU A 55 -12.33 34.10 -4.39
C LEU A 55 -12.20 33.83 -2.88
N VAL A 56 -12.50 32.61 -2.47
CA VAL A 56 -12.29 32.14 -1.10
C VAL A 56 -10.98 31.38 -1.07
N GLU A 57 -10.12 31.73 -0.13
CA GLU A 57 -8.90 30.96 0.09
C GLU A 57 -9.22 29.49 0.35
N PRO A 58 -8.41 28.57 -0.19
CA PRO A 58 -8.53 27.16 0.14
C PRO A 58 -8.42 26.96 1.66
N PRO A 59 -9.14 26.00 2.24
CA PRO A 59 -9.06 25.74 3.66
C PRO A 59 -7.60 25.46 4.07
N GLN A 60 -7.24 25.89 5.26
CA GLN A 60 -5.93 25.54 5.83
C GLN A 60 -5.84 24.02 5.95
N LEU A 61 -4.63 23.50 5.72
CA LEU A 61 -4.37 22.09 5.91
C LEU A 61 -4.39 21.78 7.41
N PRO A 62 -4.89 20.60 7.81
CA PRO A 62 -4.79 20.19 9.19
C PRO A 62 -3.32 20.11 9.62
N PRO A 63 -2.99 20.44 10.88
CA PRO A 63 -1.66 20.24 11.42
C PRO A 63 -1.16 18.82 11.18
N TRP A 64 0.15 18.65 11.06
CA TRP A 64 0.71 17.33 10.73
C TRP A 64 0.33 16.24 11.76
N ARG A 65 0.19 16.59 13.02
CA ARG A 65 -0.28 15.65 14.07
C ARG A 65 -1.69 15.11 13.80
N GLU A 66 -2.59 15.93 13.29
CA GLU A 66 -3.93 15.46 12.90
C GLU A 66 -3.85 14.56 11.65
N ARG A 67 -2.92 14.85 10.73
CA ARG A 67 -2.67 13.98 9.57
C ARG A 67 -2.11 12.63 9.99
N VAL A 68 -1.24 12.59 11.01
CA VAL A 68 -0.71 11.34 11.59
C VAL A 68 -1.82 10.42 12.06
N ASP A 69 -2.78 10.93 12.84
CA ASP A 69 -3.92 10.10 13.30
C ASP A 69 -4.64 9.43 12.12
N TYR A 70 -4.91 10.21 11.07
CA TYR A 70 -5.57 9.69 9.89
C TYR A 70 -4.72 8.68 9.10
N VAL A 71 -3.43 8.98 8.90
CA VAL A 71 -2.50 8.13 8.15
C VAL A 71 -2.20 6.84 8.91
N VAL A 72 -1.78 6.97 10.17
CA VAL A 72 -1.30 5.83 10.94
C VAL A 72 -2.45 4.99 11.47
N LYS A 73 -3.38 5.60 12.21
CA LYS A 73 -4.50 4.86 12.84
C LYS A 73 -5.62 4.54 11.85
N GLY A 74 -5.78 5.37 10.82
CA GLY A 74 -6.76 5.14 9.76
C GLY A 74 -6.22 4.23 8.66
N ILE A 75 -5.29 4.74 7.85
CA ILE A 75 -4.87 4.07 6.62
C ILE A 75 -3.93 2.90 6.90
N MET A 76 -2.80 3.11 7.60
CA MET A 76 -1.80 2.05 7.80
C MET A 76 -2.37 0.90 8.63
N LYS A 77 -3.01 1.20 9.76
CA LYS A 77 -3.66 0.19 10.60
C LYS A 77 -4.76 -0.55 9.84
N GLY A 78 -5.59 0.17 9.07
CA GLY A 78 -6.64 -0.42 8.24
C GLY A 78 -6.09 -1.33 7.14
N ALA A 79 -5.03 -0.91 6.43
CA ALA A 79 -4.37 -1.70 5.40
C ALA A 79 -3.74 -2.98 5.98
N LEU A 80 -3.05 -2.85 7.10
CA LEU A 80 -2.45 -3.99 7.80
C LEU A 80 -3.52 -4.97 8.33
N THR A 81 -4.68 -4.45 8.78
CA THR A 81 -5.81 -5.28 9.20
C THR A 81 -6.39 -6.05 8.01
N ALA A 82 -6.62 -5.38 6.88
CA ALA A 82 -7.14 -6.02 5.68
C ALA A 82 -6.19 -7.12 5.15
N LEU A 83 -4.87 -6.86 5.19
CA LEU A 83 -3.88 -7.88 4.83
C LEU A 83 -3.86 -9.04 5.83
N ALA A 84 -3.96 -8.76 7.13
CA ALA A 84 -4.05 -9.79 8.16
C ALA A 84 -5.25 -10.70 7.94
N ASP A 85 -6.40 -10.14 7.59
CA ASP A 85 -7.64 -10.90 7.38
C ASP A 85 -7.50 -11.89 6.21
N ILE A 86 -6.86 -11.51 5.09
CA ILE A 86 -6.66 -12.45 3.98
C ILE A 86 -5.61 -13.51 4.32
N HIS A 87 -4.51 -13.14 5.00
CA HIS A 87 -3.49 -14.09 5.44
C HIS A 87 -4.04 -15.12 6.43
N ASP A 88 -4.87 -14.69 7.40
CA ASP A 88 -5.53 -15.59 8.37
C ASP A 88 -6.51 -16.55 7.67
N ASN A 89 -7.00 -16.20 6.49
CA ASN A 89 -7.83 -17.07 5.64
C ASN A 89 -7.02 -17.85 4.58
N GLY A 90 -5.70 -17.88 4.70
CA GLY A 90 -4.83 -18.68 3.83
C GLY A 90 -4.61 -18.11 2.44
N ILE A 91 -4.83 -16.81 2.24
CA ILE A 91 -4.72 -16.13 0.93
C ILE A 91 -3.51 -15.20 0.93
N ALA A 92 -2.64 -15.31 -0.10
CA ALA A 92 -1.63 -14.33 -0.45
C ALA A 92 -2.20 -13.36 -1.49
N HIS A 93 -1.94 -12.07 -1.33
CA HIS A 93 -2.36 -11.06 -2.30
C HIS A 93 -1.47 -11.05 -3.54
N ARG A 94 -0.15 -11.12 -3.38
CA ARG A 94 0.90 -11.28 -4.39
C ARG A 94 1.10 -10.08 -5.33
N SER A 95 0.36 -8.99 -5.11
CA SER A 95 0.45 -7.74 -5.91
C SER A 95 0.09 -6.52 -5.05
N ILE A 96 0.68 -6.44 -3.85
CA ILE A 96 0.46 -5.30 -2.96
C ILE A 96 1.15 -4.07 -3.54
N GLY A 97 0.38 -2.99 -3.70
CA GLY A 97 0.83 -1.66 -4.09
C GLY A 97 -0.10 -0.59 -3.52
N ARG A 98 0.24 0.68 -3.71
CA ARG A 98 -0.58 1.81 -3.20
C ARG A 98 -1.99 1.83 -3.78
N SER A 99 -2.18 1.36 -5.03
CA SER A 99 -3.49 1.25 -5.67
C SER A 99 -4.35 0.12 -5.13
N SER A 100 -3.74 -0.88 -4.47
CA SER A 100 -4.47 -2.04 -3.93
C SER A 100 -5.34 -1.69 -2.71
N PHE A 101 -5.10 -0.56 -2.07
CA PHE A 101 -5.87 -0.13 -0.88
C PHE A 101 -6.83 1.00 -1.23
N VAL A 102 -8.12 0.67 -1.27
CA VAL A 102 -9.21 1.62 -1.52
C VAL A 102 -9.66 2.25 -0.22
N LEU A 103 -9.77 3.58 -0.24
CA LEU A 103 -10.15 4.40 0.91
C LEU A 103 -11.58 4.89 0.74
N THR A 104 -12.42 4.64 1.74
CA THR A 104 -13.82 5.07 1.73
C THR A 104 -14.29 5.47 3.13
N SER A 105 -15.44 6.08 3.20
CA SER A 105 -16.11 6.41 4.46
C SER A 105 -17.59 6.04 4.34
N PRO A 106 -18.24 5.55 5.41
CA PRO A 106 -19.68 5.26 5.41
C PRO A 106 -20.53 6.48 5.11
N THR A 107 -20.03 7.68 5.44
CA THR A 107 -20.73 8.96 5.28
C THR A 107 -20.39 9.68 3.98
N GLN A 108 -19.42 9.19 3.23
CA GLN A 108 -18.99 9.81 1.98
C GLN A 108 -19.96 9.45 0.86
N ASP A 109 -20.42 10.47 0.11
CA ASP A 109 -21.05 10.19 -1.18
C ASP A 109 -19.99 9.57 -2.10
N LYS A 110 -20.18 8.31 -2.44
CA LYS A 110 -19.28 7.53 -3.29
C LYS A 110 -19.09 8.15 -4.69
N ARG A 111 -19.84 9.19 -5.02
CA ARG A 111 -19.81 9.91 -6.30
C ARG A 111 -18.88 11.13 -6.30
N GLU A 112 -18.39 11.57 -5.12
CA GLU A 112 -17.53 12.74 -5.02
C GLU A 112 -16.11 12.36 -4.55
N PRO A 113 -15.08 12.67 -5.33
CA PRO A 113 -13.71 12.25 -5.02
C PRO A 113 -13.03 13.03 -3.88
N SER A 114 -13.66 14.05 -3.31
CA SER A 114 -12.89 15.15 -2.70
C SER A 114 -12.75 15.15 -1.18
N THR A 115 -13.46 14.31 -0.42
CA THR A 115 -13.61 14.55 1.03
C THR A 115 -12.82 13.62 1.95
N VAL A 116 -12.13 12.61 1.44
CA VAL A 116 -11.36 11.66 2.26
C VAL A 116 -10.25 12.35 3.09
N TYR A 117 -9.81 13.54 2.68
CA TYR A 117 -8.71 14.27 3.33
C TYR A 117 -8.99 14.82 4.72
N PHE A 118 -10.25 15.01 5.06
CA PHE A 118 -10.65 15.68 6.29
C PHE A 118 -11.50 14.80 7.19
N THR A 119 -11.59 13.52 6.87
CA THR A 119 -12.36 12.57 7.67
C THR A 119 -11.50 12.14 8.86
N ARG A 120 -12.09 12.11 10.05
CA ARG A 120 -11.42 11.54 11.23
C ARG A 120 -11.16 10.05 11.01
N SER A 121 -10.08 9.52 11.58
CA SER A 121 -9.73 8.09 11.46
C SER A 121 -10.87 7.13 11.77
N SER A 122 -11.74 7.49 12.73
CA SER A 122 -12.91 6.69 13.13
C SER A 122 -13.98 6.50 12.04
N GLY A 123 -13.95 7.31 10.98
CA GLY A 123 -14.88 7.21 9.84
C GLY A 123 -14.26 6.62 8.58
N LEU A 124 -12.97 6.24 8.63
CA LEU A 124 -12.27 5.70 7.47
C LEU A 124 -12.42 4.18 7.40
N VAL A 125 -12.72 3.69 6.21
CA VAL A 125 -12.71 2.26 5.89
C VAL A 125 -11.68 2.02 4.80
N VAL A 126 -10.72 1.14 5.07
CA VAL A 126 -9.72 0.68 4.12
C VAL A 126 -10.13 -0.69 3.62
N LYS A 127 -10.24 -0.85 2.31
CA LYS A 127 -10.54 -2.13 1.66
C LYS A 127 -9.38 -2.53 0.77
N LEU A 128 -8.99 -3.80 0.86
CA LEU A 128 -8.03 -4.38 -0.07
C LEU A 128 -8.75 -4.76 -1.36
N ALA A 129 -8.14 -4.50 -2.51
CA ALA A 129 -8.67 -4.69 -3.85
C ALA A 129 -7.59 -5.26 -4.77
N ASP A 130 -7.94 -5.55 -6.02
CA ASP A 130 -7.03 -6.05 -7.04
C ASP A 130 -6.47 -7.46 -6.76
N PHE A 131 -7.37 -8.39 -6.52
CA PHE A 131 -7.06 -9.81 -6.25
C PHE A 131 -6.72 -10.61 -7.52
N GLY A 132 -6.39 -9.95 -8.63
CA GLY A 132 -6.12 -10.62 -9.91
C GLY A 132 -4.96 -11.61 -9.88
N PHE A 133 -3.98 -11.39 -8.99
CA PHE A 133 -2.81 -12.25 -8.78
C PHE A 133 -2.87 -13.08 -7.50
N SER A 134 -3.91 -12.91 -6.69
CA SER A 134 -4.03 -13.61 -5.41
C SER A 134 -4.18 -15.12 -5.58
N GLY A 135 -3.78 -15.85 -4.56
CA GLY A 135 -3.88 -17.30 -4.52
C GLY A 135 -3.75 -17.84 -3.10
N LEU A 136 -3.91 -19.14 -2.95
CA LEU A 136 -3.69 -19.78 -1.67
C LEU A 136 -2.22 -19.68 -1.26
N LEU A 137 -1.96 -19.37 0.00
CA LEU A 137 -0.61 -19.26 0.56
C LEU A 137 0.20 -20.55 0.34
N GLU A 138 -0.42 -21.69 0.61
CA GLU A 138 0.21 -23.00 0.46
C GLU A 138 0.47 -23.42 -0.99
N GLU A 139 -0.23 -22.81 -1.96
CA GLU A 139 -0.07 -23.08 -3.39
C GLU A 139 0.88 -22.12 -4.10
N SER A 140 1.51 -21.17 -3.39
CA SER A 140 2.38 -20.15 -3.99
C SER A 140 3.57 -20.75 -4.75
N ALA A 141 4.05 -21.93 -4.36
CA ALA A 141 5.13 -22.64 -5.07
C ALA A 141 4.72 -23.30 -6.40
N PHE A 142 3.47 -23.11 -6.87
CA PHE A 142 3.09 -23.45 -8.24
C PHE A 142 3.52 -22.39 -9.27
N ASP A 143 3.90 -21.20 -8.80
CA ASP A 143 4.37 -20.10 -9.60
C ASP A 143 5.90 -20.14 -9.73
N ASP A 144 6.39 -20.25 -10.98
CA ASP A 144 7.83 -20.34 -11.26
C ASP A 144 8.57 -19.04 -10.88
N GLU A 145 7.93 -17.86 -10.99
CA GLU A 145 8.51 -16.59 -10.58
C GLU A 145 8.64 -16.48 -9.06
N PHE A 146 7.63 -16.94 -8.31
CA PHE A 146 7.69 -17.03 -6.86
C PHE A 146 8.87 -17.92 -6.41
N ILE A 147 9.02 -19.10 -7.04
CA ILE A 147 10.15 -20.01 -6.75
C ILE A 147 11.50 -19.33 -7.05
N ALA A 148 11.59 -18.60 -8.16
CA ALA A 148 12.82 -17.89 -8.54
C ALA A 148 13.16 -16.81 -7.51
N ARG A 149 12.19 -16.01 -7.07
CA ARG A 149 12.38 -15.01 -6.01
C ARG A 149 12.79 -15.65 -4.69
N ALA A 150 12.11 -16.71 -4.27
CA ALA A 150 12.43 -17.43 -3.04
C ALA A 150 13.86 -17.99 -3.04
N ARG A 151 14.38 -18.41 -4.20
CA ARG A 151 15.75 -18.90 -4.34
C ARG A 151 16.79 -17.86 -4.00
N ALA A 152 16.54 -16.58 -4.30
CA ALA A 152 17.43 -15.48 -3.94
C ALA A 152 17.60 -15.34 -2.41
N PHE A 153 16.62 -15.80 -1.62
CA PHE A 153 16.65 -15.85 -0.16
C PHE A 153 17.06 -17.24 0.38
N GLY A 154 17.64 -18.09 -0.45
CA GLY A 154 18.17 -19.41 -0.05
C GLY A 154 17.09 -20.47 0.19
N PHE A 155 15.87 -20.29 -0.31
CA PHE A 155 14.88 -21.36 -0.34
C PHE A 155 15.13 -22.28 -1.54
N SER A 156 14.76 -23.56 -1.39
CA SER A 156 14.91 -24.59 -2.42
C SER A 156 13.56 -25.24 -2.75
N PHE A 157 12.54 -24.40 -2.93
CA PHE A 157 11.19 -24.87 -3.26
C PHE A 157 11.16 -25.61 -4.60
N ARG A 158 10.37 -26.66 -4.66
CA ARG A 158 10.01 -27.37 -5.88
C ARG A 158 8.60 -26.95 -6.30
N LYS A 159 8.31 -27.07 -7.57
CA LYS A 159 6.95 -26.81 -8.07
C LYS A 159 5.95 -27.71 -7.35
N GLY A 160 4.91 -27.10 -6.78
CA GLY A 160 3.90 -27.80 -5.98
C GLY A 160 4.30 -28.09 -4.53
N ASP A 161 5.38 -27.48 -4.03
CA ASP A 161 5.71 -27.52 -2.60
C ASP A 161 4.65 -26.74 -1.80
N THR A 162 4.05 -27.41 -0.79
CA THR A 162 3.02 -26.85 0.10
C THR A 162 3.51 -26.76 1.54
N SER A 163 4.83 -26.72 1.74
CA SER A 163 5.42 -26.63 3.07
C SER A 163 5.10 -25.31 3.78
N LEU A 164 5.18 -25.31 5.10
CA LEU A 164 5.04 -24.10 5.92
C LEU A 164 6.00 -22.97 5.47
N ALA A 165 7.17 -23.36 4.97
CA ALA A 165 8.15 -22.39 4.45
C ALA A 165 7.63 -21.62 3.21
N VAL A 166 6.83 -22.28 2.35
CA VAL A 166 6.15 -21.62 1.20
C VAL A 166 5.15 -20.58 1.71
N THR A 167 4.29 -20.97 2.65
CA THR A 167 3.31 -20.07 3.28
C THR A 167 3.99 -18.87 3.94
N ASN A 168 5.05 -19.11 4.71
CA ASN A 168 5.79 -18.05 5.39
C ASN A 168 6.42 -17.06 4.40
N PHE A 169 7.04 -17.57 3.33
CA PHE A 169 7.65 -16.70 2.33
C PHE A 169 6.60 -15.93 1.52
N ALA A 170 5.45 -16.53 1.23
CA ALA A 170 4.35 -15.83 0.54
C ALA A 170 3.78 -14.68 1.38
N MET A 171 3.56 -14.89 2.68
CA MET A 171 3.19 -13.79 3.59
C MET A 171 4.27 -12.71 3.68
N ALA A 172 5.54 -13.12 3.69
CA ALA A 172 6.66 -12.19 3.76
C ALA A 172 6.79 -11.32 2.49
N GLU A 173 6.46 -11.84 1.31
CA GLU A 173 6.40 -11.08 0.06
C GLU A 173 5.37 -9.94 0.15
N ASP A 174 4.15 -10.24 0.62
CA ASP A 174 3.09 -9.24 0.79
C ASP A 174 3.47 -8.19 1.86
N LEU A 175 4.06 -8.61 2.98
CA LEU A 175 4.52 -7.70 4.04
C LEU A 175 5.64 -6.78 3.54
N HIS A 176 6.60 -7.31 2.79
CA HIS A 176 7.67 -6.53 2.21
C HIS A 176 7.14 -5.45 1.26
N ALA A 177 6.21 -5.81 0.37
CA ALA A 177 5.57 -4.86 -0.52
C ALA A 177 4.76 -3.80 0.25
N LEU A 178 4.05 -4.18 1.32
CA LEU A 178 3.32 -3.25 2.19
C LEU A 178 4.26 -2.23 2.85
N GLY A 179 5.50 -2.61 3.15
CA GLY A 179 6.51 -1.69 3.68
C GLY A 179 6.76 -0.48 2.78
N PHE A 180 6.85 -0.69 1.46
CA PHE A 180 7.01 0.41 0.50
C PHE A 180 5.75 1.24 0.35
N VAL A 181 4.56 0.62 0.44
CA VAL A 181 3.29 1.37 0.47
C VAL A 181 3.27 2.31 1.67
N PHE A 182 3.64 1.85 2.85
CA PHE A 182 3.66 2.66 4.06
C PHE A 182 4.72 3.77 3.99
N LEU A 183 5.93 3.44 3.56
CA LEU A 183 6.98 4.42 3.42
C LEU A 183 6.59 5.53 2.43
N GLY A 184 6.13 5.18 1.23
CA GLY A 184 5.71 6.15 0.23
C GLY A 184 4.53 7.01 0.68
N LEU A 185 3.58 6.44 1.43
CA LEU A 185 2.47 7.16 2.04
C LEU A 185 2.97 8.19 3.07
N LEU A 186 3.83 7.77 4.00
CA LEU A 186 4.37 8.60 5.06
C LEU A 186 5.23 9.75 4.48
N LEU A 187 6.17 9.45 3.60
CA LEU A 187 7.03 10.44 2.94
C LEU A 187 6.23 11.48 2.15
N SER A 188 5.10 11.07 1.57
CA SER A 188 4.25 11.99 0.79
C SER A 188 3.35 12.84 1.66
N VAL A 189 2.60 12.22 2.58
CA VAL A 189 1.53 12.91 3.32
C VAL A 189 2.07 13.74 4.49
N LEU A 190 3.22 13.37 5.04
CA LEU A 190 3.87 14.12 6.12
C LEU A 190 4.91 15.11 5.62
N ALA A 191 5.13 15.21 4.31
CA ALA A 191 6.02 16.22 3.74
C ALA A 191 5.51 17.64 4.00
N GLU A 192 6.39 18.50 4.48
CA GLU A 192 6.12 19.94 4.69
C GLU A 192 6.82 20.76 3.61
N LEU A 193 6.13 20.93 2.49
CA LEU A 193 6.62 21.78 1.41
C LEU A 193 6.20 23.23 1.64
N PRO A 194 7.11 24.20 1.47
CA PRO A 194 6.78 25.65 1.56
C PRO A 194 5.73 26.05 0.52
N SER A 195 5.76 25.44 -0.66
CA SER A 195 4.79 25.67 -1.74
C SER A 195 4.60 24.41 -2.58
N ALA A 196 3.58 24.41 -3.44
CA ALA A 196 3.33 23.32 -4.37
C ALA A 196 4.44 23.13 -5.43
N ASP A 197 5.19 24.19 -5.72
CA ASP A 197 6.28 24.19 -6.70
C ASP A 197 7.63 23.88 -6.07
N SER A 198 7.69 23.65 -4.76
CA SER A 198 8.93 23.31 -4.06
C SER A 198 9.40 21.92 -4.49
N PRO A 199 10.71 21.75 -4.73
CA PRO A 199 11.26 20.45 -5.05
C PRO A 199 11.04 19.47 -3.89
N MET A 200 10.76 18.22 -4.23
CA MET A 200 10.63 17.13 -3.27
C MET A 200 11.36 15.92 -3.83
N PRO A 201 12.11 15.17 -3.02
CA PRO A 201 12.67 13.89 -3.43
C PRO A 201 11.57 12.92 -3.88
N ALA A 202 11.90 12.05 -4.83
CA ALA A 202 10.94 11.09 -5.37
C ALA A 202 10.53 10.05 -4.29
N THR A 203 9.23 9.77 -4.24
CA THR A 203 8.60 8.86 -3.27
C THR A 203 7.81 7.74 -3.94
N ASP A 204 8.02 7.54 -5.25
CA ASP A 204 7.43 6.40 -5.96
C ASP A 204 8.07 5.07 -5.51
N GLU A 205 7.34 3.98 -5.66
CA GLU A 205 7.75 2.67 -5.17
C GLU A 205 9.06 2.18 -5.77
N ASP A 206 9.27 2.39 -7.07
CA ASP A 206 10.48 1.93 -7.77
C ASP A 206 11.72 2.68 -7.25
N THR A 207 11.61 4.00 -7.06
CA THR A 207 12.69 4.81 -6.49
C THR A 207 13.00 4.39 -5.05
N LEU A 208 11.97 4.16 -4.23
CA LEU A 208 12.16 3.73 -2.83
C LEU A 208 12.76 2.33 -2.74
N GLN A 209 12.35 1.40 -3.61
CA GLN A 209 12.92 0.05 -3.67
C GLN A 209 14.40 0.10 -4.04
N ARG A 210 14.78 0.95 -5.01
CA ARG A 210 16.17 1.12 -5.40
C ARG A 210 16.98 1.78 -4.28
N LEU A 211 16.49 2.83 -3.65
CA LEU A 211 17.15 3.49 -2.53
C LEU A 211 17.42 2.50 -1.38
N LEU A 212 16.39 1.84 -0.90
CA LEU A 212 16.52 0.91 0.23
C LEU A 212 17.25 -0.38 -0.14
N GLY A 213 16.98 -0.95 -1.32
CA GLY A 213 17.53 -2.24 -1.72
C GLY A 213 18.95 -2.17 -2.27
N GLU A 214 19.25 -1.16 -3.10
CA GLU A 214 20.54 -1.10 -3.82
C GLU A 214 21.53 -0.11 -3.18
N ILE A 215 21.05 1.05 -2.68
CA ILE A 215 21.93 2.10 -2.15
C ILE A 215 22.21 1.88 -0.66
N PHE A 216 21.18 1.60 0.13
CA PHE A 216 21.32 1.44 1.58
C PHE A 216 21.36 -0.03 2.03
N ASP A 217 21.32 -1.00 1.11
CA ASP A 217 21.34 -2.45 1.41
C ASP A 217 20.39 -2.84 2.56
N LYS A 218 19.20 -2.24 2.58
CA LYS A 218 18.17 -2.36 3.62
C LYS A 218 18.61 -1.95 5.04
N ASP A 219 19.69 -1.18 5.13
CA ASP A 219 20.09 -0.57 6.39
C ASP A 219 19.19 0.63 6.70
N ILE A 220 18.26 0.41 7.63
CA ILE A 220 17.30 1.42 8.03
C ILE A 220 17.98 2.61 8.74
N SER A 221 19.15 2.41 9.34
CA SER A 221 19.88 3.48 10.01
C SER A 221 20.47 4.46 9.01
N GLN A 222 21.05 3.97 7.93
CA GLN A 222 21.55 4.82 6.85
C GLN A 222 20.40 5.52 6.12
N PHE A 223 19.29 4.81 5.90
CA PHE A 223 18.12 5.42 5.31
C PHE A 223 17.52 6.51 6.22
N ARG A 224 17.51 6.31 7.54
CA ARG A 224 17.13 7.32 8.51
C ARG A 224 17.98 8.58 8.40
N GLU A 225 19.31 8.45 8.36
CA GLU A 225 20.23 9.59 8.17
C GLU A 225 19.93 10.37 6.88
N TYR A 226 19.60 9.66 5.79
CA TYR A 226 19.16 10.28 4.55
C TYR A 226 17.86 11.08 4.71
N VAL A 227 16.87 10.52 5.40
CA VAL A 227 15.59 11.20 5.64
C VAL A 227 15.75 12.40 6.59
N GLU A 228 16.60 12.28 7.62
CA GLU A 228 16.93 13.35 8.56
C GLU A 228 17.63 14.55 7.89
N ALA A 229 18.40 14.30 6.83
CA ALA A 229 19.07 15.37 6.09
C ALA A 229 18.11 16.24 5.29
N GLU A 230 16.88 15.80 5.05
CA GLU A 230 15.87 16.50 4.27
C GLU A 230 14.84 17.17 5.17
N GLU A 231 14.92 18.51 5.30
CA GLU A 231 14.02 19.30 6.16
C GLU A 231 12.53 19.04 5.89
N VAL A 232 12.19 18.70 4.64
CA VAL A 232 10.82 18.38 4.20
C VAL A 232 10.20 17.23 4.98
N TRP A 233 10.99 16.37 5.58
CA TRP A 233 10.57 15.18 6.32
C TRP A 233 10.80 15.22 7.84
N SER A 234 11.09 16.39 8.39
CA SER A 234 11.32 16.53 9.86
C SER A 234 10.17 15.97 10.71
N ASN A 235 8.92 16.20 10.31
CA ASN A 235 7.75 15.65 11.00
C ASN A 235 7.65 14.12 10.89
N LEU A 236 8.09 13.55 9.78
CA LEU A 236 8.15 12.10 9.62
C LEU A 236 9.17 11.48 10.57
N VAL A 237 10.37 12.07 10.66
CA VAL A 237 11.41 11.60 11.59
C VAL A 237 10.89 11.66 13.02
N GLU A 238 10.29 12.79 13.44
CA GLU A 238 9.68 12.93 14.77
C GLU A 238 8.67 11.82 15.06
N LEU A 239 7.77 11.52 14.11
CA LEU A 239 6.80 10.43 14.25
C LEU A 239 7.44 9.07 14.41
N LEU A 240 8.43 8.75 13.54
CA LEU A 240 9.03 7.42 13.50
C LEU A 240 9.92 7.15 14.73
N ASP A 241 10.43 8.22 15.36
CA ASP A 241 11.21 8.16 16.60
C ASP A 241 10.36 7.97 17.86
N GLU A 242 9.07 8.26 17.80
CA GLU A 242 8.16 8.09 18.93
C GLU A 242 8.14 6.63 19.42
N ASN A 243 7.91 6.47 20.73
CA ASN A 243 7.85 5.15 21.37
C ASN A 243 9.09 4.28 21.12
N ASP A 244 10.26 4.85 21.38
CA ASP A 244 11.56 4.19 21.17
C ASP A 244 11.80 3.74 19.73
N GLY A 245 11.41 4.56 18.75
CA GLY A 245 11.61 4.28 17.33
C GLY A 245 10.65 3.21 16.78
N ALA A 246 9.45 3.11 17.36
CA ALA A 246 8.46 2.11 16.96
C ALA A 246 8.12 2.15 15.46
N GLY A 247 8.13 3.35 14.86
CA GLY A 247 7.90 3.52 13.43
C GLY A 247 9.03 2.94 12.58
N TRP A 248 10.28 3.23 12.94
CA TRP A 248 11.45 2.66 12.27
C TRP A 248 11.49 1.14 12.40
N ASN A 249 11.20 0.61 13.59
CA ASN A 249 11.13 -0.83 13.84
C ASN A 249 10.05 -1.52 13.00
N LEU A 250 8.90 -0.87 12.80
CA LEU A 250 7.85 -1.40 11.92
C LEU A 250 8.35 -1.48 10.47
N LEU A 251 8.91 -0.38 9.94
CA LEU A 251 9.42 -0.32 8.57
C LEU A 251 10.54 -1.34 8.35
N GLU A 252 11.53 -1.42 9.25
CA GLU A 252 12.60 -2.41 9.19
C GLU A 252 12.05 -3.85 9.17
N THR A 253 11.06 -4.13 10.02
CA THR A 253 10.43 -5.45 10.08
C THR A 253 9.74 -5.81 8.76
N LEU A 254 9.07 -4.85 8.12
CA LEU A 254 8.43 -5.05 6.83
C LEU A 254 9.47 -5.24 5.72
N PHE A 255 10.50 -4.39 5.65
CA PHE A 255 11.53 -4.49 4.60
C PHE A 255 12.36 -5.77 4.69
N LYS A 256 12.61 -6.26 5.90
CA LYS A 256 13.37 -7.51 6.15
C LYS A 256 12.46 -8.74 6.31
N ALA A 257 11.17 -8.66 5.95
CA ALA A 257 10.25 -9.78 6.12
C ALA A 257 10.70 -11.05 5.38
N ARG A 258 11.24 -10.92 4.16
CA ARG A 258 11.74 -12.03 3.33
C ARG A 258 12.95 -12.71 3.97
N GLU A 259 13.91 -11.93 4.46
CA GLU A 259 15.10 -12.42 5.16
C GLU A 259 14.72 -13.15 6.44
N LYS A 260 13.81 -12.56 7.22
CA LYS A 260 13.31 -13.20 8.46
C LYS A 260 12.52 -14.48 8.22
N ALA A 261 11.79 -14.56 7.11
CA ALA A 261 11.17 -15.81 6.68
C ALA A 261 12.24 -16.86 6.32
N ALA A 262 13.32 -16.44 5.67
CA ALA A 262 14.43 -17.33 5.30
C ALA A 262 15.22 -17.85 6.52
N GLU A 263 15.39 -17.04 7.55
CA GLU A 263 16.04 -17.42 8.81
C GLU A 263 15.18 -18.47 9.57
N ASN A 264 13.85 -18.42 9.42
CA ASN A 264 12.89 -19.23 10.17
C ASN A 264 12.17 -20.28 9.31
N LYS A 265 12.84 -20.86 8.30
CA LYS A 265 12.25 -21.75 7.28
C LYS A 265 11.39 -22.90 7.84
N ASN A 266 11.75 -23.42 8.99
CA ASN A 266 11.13 -24.63 9.58
C ASN A 266 10.22 -24.33 10.78
N ASN A 267 10.06 -23.07 11.14
CA ASN A 267 9.26 -22.67 12.28
C ASN A 267 8.02 -21.89 11.81
N LEU A 268 7.02 -21.78 12.69
CA LEU A 268 5.92 -20.85 12.47
C LEU A 268 6.48 -19.46 12.28
N MET A 269 5.93 -18.73 11.32
CA MET A 269 6.37 -17.35 11.04
C MET A 269 6.17 -16.48 12.27
N ILE A 270 7.26 -15.89 12.74
CA ILE A 270 7.25 -14.98 13.89
C ILE A 270 6.60 -13.65 13.52
N ILE A 271 6.67 -13.25 12.24
CA ILE A 271 6.17 -11.98 11.73
C ILE A 271 4.93 -12.24 10.89
N THR A 272 3.78 -11.80 11.39
CA THR A 272 2.51 -11.85 10.68
C THR A 272 1.90 -10.44 10.62
N ALA A 273 1.07 -10.18 9.62
CA ALA A 273 0.33 -8.92 9.54
C ALA A 273 -0.49 -8.67 10.83
N ARG A 274 -1.11 -9.73 11.38
CA ARG A 274 -1.87 -9.66 12.63
C ARG A 274 -0.97 -9.29 13.82
N GLY A 275 0.21 -9.88 13.91
CA GLY A 275 1.17 -9.58 14.98
C GLY A 275 1.68 -8.14 14.94
N LEU A 276 1.90 -7.59 13.73
CA LEU A 276 2.38 -6.21 13.54
C LEU A 276 1.37 -5.15 13.99
N LEU A 277 0.08 -5.46 14.08
CA LEU A 277 -0.94 -4.55 14.65
C LEU A 277 -0.69 -4.21 16.13
N SER A 278 0.14 -4.99 16.83
CA SER A 278 0.56 -4.69 18.21
C SER A 278 1.68 -3.66 18.32
N ASN A 279 2.27 -3.23 17.18
CA ASN A 279 3.34 -2.23 17.20
C ASN A 279 2.89 -0.95 17.91
N PRO A 280 3.73 -0.34 18.78
CA PRO A 280 3.39 0.85 19.54
C PRO A 280 2.95 2.06 18.68
N ILE A 281 3.39 2.17 17.42
CA ILE A 281 2.96 3.26 16.53
C ILE A 281 1.43 3.30 16.33
N PHE A 282 0.72 2.18 16.51
CA PHE A 282 -0.74 2.07 16.35
C PHE A 282 -1.51 2.26 17.66
N ARG A 283 -0.81 2.49 18.76
CA ARG A 283 -1.44 2.73 20.08
C ARG A 283 -1.94 4.17 20.19
N ASP A 284 -2.92 4.36 21.05
CA ASP A 284 -3.48 5.67 21.36
C ASP A 284 -2.56 6.45 22.31
#